data_e1e9c8f78b0782718b1c8c421f4f1a52
#
_entry.id   e1e9c8f78b0782718b1c8c421f4f1a52
#
_cell.length_a   1.000
_cell.length_b   1.000
_cell.length_c   1.000
_cell.angle_alpha   90.00
_cell.angle_beta   90.00
_cell.angle_gamma   90.00
#
_symmetry.space_group_name_H-M   'P 1'
#
loop_
_entity.id
_entity.type
_entity.pdbx_description
1 polymer ?
#
loop_
_entity_poly.entity_id
_entity_poly.type
_entity_poly.pdbx_seq_one_letter_code
_entity_poly.pdbx_strand_id
1 'polypeptide(L)'
;VHGTPLGDNRYDYDYLNEYIDFYNVMSYDANLDDVTSHLCPLYKNEIDSRNYSIDEAYHKLIKKIPNEKIILSAAFYGKAYQIDEDIENDLVIGKKAHYIQSEYQSGTCHYFYIKSHYNKEKGFEVFFDSKTKSTYAYNYKTKVFVTYDDPISLKAKIEYIKNKKVGLMFWDYGGDNDSELISVIIDNTKGEEYDKERKI
;
A
#
# COMPACT_ATOMS: atom_id res chain seq x y z
N VAL A 1 -9.66 1.23 11.79
CA VAL A 1 -9.32 2.66 11.98
C VAL A 1 -8.55 3.18 10.79
N HIS A 2 -8.69 4.47 10.49
CA HIS A 2 -7.92 5.08 9.40
C HIS A 2 -6.49 5.37 9.85
N GLY A 3 -5.52 5.01 9.02
CA GLY A 3 -4.12 5.35 9.21
C GLY A 3 -3.79 6.81 8.91
N THR A 4 -4.77 7.60 8.45
CA THR A 4 -4.58 9.02 8.10
C THR A 4 -4.50 9.92 9.32
N PRO A 5 -3.84 11.11 9.21
CA PRO A 5 -3.85 12.12 10.26
C PRO A 5 -5.25 12.58 10.70
N LEU A 6 -6.25 12.47 9.83
CA LEU A 6 -7.64 12.84 10.09
C LEU A 6 -8.40 11.87 11.03
N GLY A 7 -7.87 10.67 11.27
CA GLY A 7 -8.49 9.64 12.11
C GLY A 7 -8.24 9.80 13.61
N ASP A 8 -7.31 10.64 14.01
CA ASP A 8 -6.69 10.62 15.34
C ASP A 8 -7.61 11.03 16.49
N ASN A 9 -8.67 11.83 16.23
CA ASN A 9 -9.58 12.33 17.26
C ASN A 9 -11.00 11.73 17.17
N ARG A 10 -11.19 10.70 16.35
CA ARG A 10 -12.52 10.09 16.14
C ARG A 10 -12.84 8.97 17.12
N TYR A 11 -11.83 8.47 17.83
CA TYR A 11 -11.95 7.29 18.67
C TYR A 11 -11.42 7.56 20.05
N ASP A 12 -12.16 7.14 21.07
CA ASP A 12 -11.70 7.03 22.45
C ASP A 12 -10.92 5.73 22.60
N TYR A 13 -9.61 5.79 22.36
CA TYR A 13 -8.74 4.62 22.39
C TYR A 13 -8.59 4.04 23.79
N ASP A 14 -8.63 4.87 24.84
CA ASP A 14 -8.53 4.40 26.22
C ASP A 14 -9.72 3.50 26.55
N TYR A 15 -10.94 3.93 26.19
CA TYR A 15 -12.13 3.11 26.33
C TYR A 15 -12.11 1.87 25.42
N LEU A 16 -11.78 2.03 24.14
CA LEU A 16 -11.83 0.93 23.16
C LEU A 16 -10.81 -0.17 23.45
N ASN A 17 -9.65 0.16 24.03
CA ASN A 17 -8.61 -0.83 24.36
C ASN A 17 -9.08 -1.90 25.35
N GLU A 18 -10.13 -1.64 26.14
CA GLU A 18 -10.72 -2.61 27.06
C GLU A 18 -11.56 -3.69 26.35
N TYR A 19 -12.13 -3.37 25.16
CA TYR A 19 -13.13 -4.20 24.48
C TYR A 19 -12.70 -4.75 23.12
N ILE A 20 -11.66 -4.16 22.49
CA ILE A 20 -11.22 -4.52 21.15
C ILE A 20 -9.97 -5.40 21.22
N ASP A 21 -9.99 -6.54 20.52
CA ASP A 21 -8.86 -7.47 20.45
C ASP A 21 -7.75 -6.91 19.55
N PHE A 22 -8.10 -6.30 18.40
CA PHE A 22 -7.14 -5.70 17.48
C PHE A 22 -7.76 -4.59 16.62
N TYR A 23 -6.90 -3.71 16.10
CA TYR A 23 -7.25 -2.60 15.23
C TYR A 23 -6.68 -2.80 13.83
N ASN A 24 -7.53 -3.01 12.84
CA ASN A 24 -7.12 -2.95 11.44
C ASN A 24 -6.88 -1.49 11.05
N VAL A 25 -5.62 -1.14 10.80
CA VAL A 25 -5.19 0.20 10.40
C VAL A 25 -5.19 0.27 8.89
N MET A 26 -6.19 0.93 8.31
CA MET A 26 -6.27 1.18 6.86
C MET A 26 -5.25 2.25 6.48
N SER A 27 -4.02 1.83 6.17
CA SER A 27 -2.88 2.66 5.79
C SER A 27 -2.61 2.67 4.28
N TYR A 28 -3.63 2.44 3.49
CA TYR A 28 -3.72 2.63 2.04
C TYR A 28 -4.59 3.85 1.69
N ASP A 29 -4.79 4.15 0.41
CA ASP A 29 -5.41 5.38 -0.10
C ASP A 29 -4.66 6.66 0.33
N ALA A 30 -3.33 6.55 0.42
CA ALA A 30 -2.46 7.68 0.69
C ALA A 30 -2.26 8.59 -0.52
N ASN A 31 -2.68 8.15 -1.70
CA ASN A 31 -2.55 8.88 -2.95
C ASN A 31 -3.36 10.19 -2.95
N LEU A 32 -2.87 11.16 -3.72
CA LEU A 32 -3.54 12.43 -3.98
C LEU A 32 -4.47 12.30 -5.19
N ASP A 33 -5.49 13.15 -5.29
CA ASP A 33 -6.48 13.08 -6.36
C ASP A 33 -6.01 13.76 -7.65
N ASP A 34 -5.19 14.80 -7.52
CA ASP A 34 -4.76 15.69 -8.61
C ASP A 34 -3.24 15.68 -8.88
N VAL A 35 -2.52 14.81 -8.17
CA VAL A 35 -1.06 14.70 -8.27
C VAL A 35 -0.63 13.23 -8.17
N THR A 36 0.26 12.79 -9.03
CA THR A 36 0.84 11.45 -8.94
C THR A 36 1.56 11.24 -7.61
N SER A 37 1.13 10.21 -6.88
CA SER A 37 1.67 9.86 -5.57
C SER A 37 1.46 8.39 -5.26
N HIS A 38 2.06 7.88 -4.20
CA HIS A 38 1.92 6.47 -3.84
C HIS A 38 0.62 6.17 -3.12
N LEU A 39 0.01 5.03 -3.45
CA LEU A 39 -1.23 4.54 -2.85
C LEU A 39 -1.04 4.08 -1.40
N CYS A 40 0.03 3.32 -1.15
CA CYS A 40 0.27 2.66 0.13
C CYS A 40 1.77 2.69 0.49
N PRO A 41 2.36 3.89 0.71
CA PRO A 41 3.79 4.02 0.96
C PRO A 41 4.16 3.50 2.36
N LEU A 42 5.26 2.74 2.45
CA LEU A 42 5.79 2.32 3.76
C LEU A 42 6.36 3.52 4.52
N TYR A 43 7.13 4.35 3.84
CA TYR A 43 7.70 5.59 4.39
C TYR A 43 7.15 6.81 3.66
N LYS A 44 7.12 7.95 4.36
CA LYS A 44 6.58 9.19 3.80
C LYS A 44 7.30 9.62 2.52
N ASN A 45 6.53 10.20 1.61
CA ASN A 45 7.06 10.92 0.46
C ASN A 45 7.19 12.42 0.81
N GLU A 46 8.31 13.05 0.45
CA GLU A 46 8.56 14.47 0.70
C GLU A 46 7.59 15.41 -0.02
N ILE A 47 6.97 14.94 -1.12
CA ILE A 47 5.97 15.71 -1.87
C ILE A 47 4.59 15.71 -1.19
N ASP A 48 4.30 14.78 -0.30
CA ASP A 48 3.03 14.72 0.43
C ASP A 48 3.15 15.41 1.79
N SER A 49 2.67 16.65 1.84
CA SER A 49 2.66 17.46 3.07
C SER A 49 1.81 16.86 4.20
N ARG A 50 0.91 15.90 3.89
CA ARG A 50 0.11 15.18 4.89
C ARG A 50 0.96 14.19 5.70
N ASN A 51 2.17 13.89 5.25
CA ASN A 51 3.06 12.88 5.86
C ASN A 51 2.35 11.53 6.04
N TYR A 52 1.64 11.07 5.01
CA TYR A 52 0.87 9.84 5.09
C TYR A 52 1.70 8.64 4.64
N SER A 53 1.92 7.70 5.57
CA SER A 53 2.60 6.43 5.31
C SER A 53 2.25 5.41 6.39
N ILE A 54 2.58 4.15 6.16
CA ILE A 54 2.42 3.07 7.15
C ILE A 54 3.24 3.36 8.41
N ASP A 55 4.47 3.82 8.25
CA ASP A 55 5.38 4.16 9.35
C ASP A 55 4.84 5.31 10.23
N GLU A 56 4.33 6.37 9.60
CA GLU A 56 3.71 7.49 10.33
C GLU A 56 2.42 7.05 11.06
N ALA A 57 1.60 6.23 10.41
CA ALA A 57 0.40 5.68 11.04
C ALA A 57 0.76 4.83 12.27
N TYR A 58 1.76 3.94 12.16
CA TYR A 58 2.26 3.15 13.27
C TYR A 58 2.74 4.03 14.42
N HIS A 59 3.64 5.00 14.17
CA HIS A 59 4.22 5.85 15.22
C HIS A 59 3.20 6.75 15.94
N LYS A 60 2.07 7.05 15.28
CA LYS A 60 0.95 7.74 15.93
C LYS A 60 0.14 6.81 16.82
N LEU A 61 -0.19 5.63 16.30
CA LEU A 61 -1.11 4.70 16.97
C LEU A 61 -0.47 3.97 18.14
N ILE A 62 0.83 3.64 18.09
CA ILE A 62 1.54 2.97 19.19
C ILE A 62 1.55 3.81 20.50
N LYS A 63 1.27 5.10 20.42
CA LYS A 63 1.12 5.98 21.58
C LYS A 63 -0.23 5.84 22.27
N LYS A 64 -1.19 5.19 21.63
CA LYS A 64 -2.61 5.10 22.06
C LYS A 64 -3.13 3.67 22.11
N ILE A 65 -2.53 2.76 21.35
CA ILE A 65 -2.97 1.38 21.18
C ILE A 65 -1.82 0.45 21.58
N PRO A 66 -2.07 -0.60 22.40
CA PRO A 66 -1.07 -1.63 22.67
C PRO A 66 -0.54 -2.24 21.38
N ASN A 67 0.79 -2.45 21.31
CA ASN A 67 1.47 -2.86 20.08
C ASN A 67 0.90 -4.15 19.48
N GLU A 68 0.59 -5.12 20.33
CA GLU A 68 0.03 -6.43 19.97
C GLU A 68 -1.38 -6.36 19.37
N LYS A 69 -2.07 -5.24 19.54
CA LYS A 69 -3.40 -4.99 18.95
C LYS A 69 -3.34 -4.26 17.61
N ILE A 70 -2.17 -3.82 17.15
CA ILE A 70 -2.02 -3.09 15.88
C ILE A 70 -1.87 -4.09 14.72
N ILE A 71 -2.71 -3.91 13.69
CA ILE A 71 -2.63 -4.63 12.41
C ILE A 71 -2.50 -3.60 11.30
N LEU A 72 -1.34 -3.55 10.64
CA LEU A 72 -1.07 -2.65 9.50
C LEU A 72 -1.52 -3.28 8.19
N SER A 73 -1.69 -2.48 7.15
CA SER A 73 -2.31 -2.96 5.90
C SER A 73 -1.40 -2.88 4.68
N ALA A 74 -1.71 -3.73 3.70
CA ALA A 74 -1.25 -3.68 2.33
C ALA A 74 -2.44 -3.54 1.38
N ALA A 75 -2.21 -3.09 0.13
CA ALA A 75 -3.25 -2.92 -0.88
C ALA A 75 -3.05 -3.92 -2.03
N PHE A 76 -4.07 -4.75 -2.31
CA PHE A 76 -4.08 -5.65 -3.47
C PHE A 76 -4.79 -5.03 -4.67
N TYR A 77 -4.68 -3.70 -4.76
CA TYR A 77 -5.23 -2.87 -5.82
C TYR A 77 -4.31 -1.67 -6.06
N GLY A 78 -4.62 -0.91 -7.08
CA GLY A 78 -3.88 0.30 -7.43
C GLY A 78 -4.77 1.43 -7.92
N LYS A 79 -4.12 2.54 -8.27
CA LYS A 79 -4.74 3.74 -8.84
C LYS A 79 -4.00 4.15 -10.10
N ALA A 80 -4.77 4.40 -11.15
CA ALA A 80 -4.28 4.81 -12.46
C ALA A 80 -4.61 6.28 -12.75
N TYR A 81 -3.60 7.01 -13.25
CA TYR A 81 -3.67 8.43 -13.55
C TYR A 81 -3.16 8.72 -14.95
N GLN A 82 -3.73 9.76 -15.57
CA GLN A 82 -3.14 10.47 -16.67
C GLN A 82 -2.35 11.66 -16.15
N ILE A 83 -1.07 11.77 -16.50
CA ILE A 83 -0.28 12.96 -16.21
C ILE A 83 -0.62 14.06 -17.21
N ASP A 84 -0.91 15.26 -16.71
CA ASP A 84 -1.42 16.41 -17.48
C ASP A 84 -0.30 17.36 -17.94
N GLU A 85 0.95 17.08 -17.60
CA GLU A 85 2.10 17.92 -17.90
C GLU A 85 3.24 17.13 -18.56
N ASP A 86 4.25 17.82 -19.05
CA ASP A 86 5.44 17.17 -19.58
C ASP A 86 6.35 16.67 -18.46
N ILE A 87 6.96 15.51 -18.69
CA ILE A 87 7.89 14.90 -17.74
C ILE A 87 9.31 15.34 -18.08
N GLU A 88 9.97 15.96 -17.13
CA GLU A 88 11.38 16.30 -17.21
C GLU A 88 12.17 15.40 -16.26
N ASN A 89 13.34 14.92 -16.73
CA ASN A 89 14.30 14.12 -15.93
C ASN A 89 13.69 12.86 -15.27
N ASP A 90 12.74 12.21 -15.94
CA ASP A 90 12.08 10.97 -15.47
C ASP A 90 11.36 11.10 -14.11
N LEU A 91 11.14 12.33 -13.65
CA LEU A 91 10.44 12.59 -12.40
C LEU A 91 8.94 12.50 -12.60
N VAL A 92 8.35 11.34 -12.36
CA VAL A 92 6.91 11.06 -12.55
C VAL A 92 6.06 11.21 -11.28
N ILE A 93 6.69 11.29 -10.12
CA ILE A 93 6.02 11.51 -8.83
C ILE A 93 5.91 13.02 -8.55
N GLY A 94 4.75 13.46 -8.05
CA GLY A 94 4.47 14.87 -7.78
C GLY A 94 3.99 15.65 -9.00
N LYS A 95 3.61 14.98 -10.07
CA LYS A 95 3.11 15.59 -11.30
C LYS A 95 1.62 15.80 -11.27
N LYS A 96 1.16 16.93 -11.83
CA LYS A 96 -0.28 17.18 -12.01
C LYS A 96 -0.90 16.07 -12.84
N ALA A 97 -1.97 15.49 -12.34
CA ALA A 97 -2.61 14.34 -12.95
C ALA A 97 -4.09 14.24 -12.54
N HIS A 98 -4.84 13.44 -13.24
CA HIS A 98 -6.21 13.07 -12.89
C HIS A 98 -6.44 11.57 -13.03
N TYR A 99 -7.42 11.02 -12.32
CA TYR A 99 -7.80 9.62 -12.48
C TYR A 99 -8.33 9.34 -13.87
N ILE A 100 -7.94 8.19 -14.42
CA ILE A 100 -8.47 7.69 -15.69
C ILE A 100 -9.43 6.54 -15.46
N GLN A 101 -10.25 6.25 -16.49
CA GLN A 101 -10.98 4.99 -16.55
C GLN A 101 -9.97 3.84 -16.58
N SER A 102 -9.99 2.99 -15.57
CA SER A 102 -9.24 1.75 -15.48
C SER A 102 -10.23 0.58 -15.41
N GLU A 103 -10.01 -0.41 -14.55
CA GLU A 103 -11.03 -1.41 -14.24
C GLU A 103 -12.30 -0.75 -13.69
N TYR A 104 -12.11 0.30 -12.86
CA TYR A 104 -13.19 1.15 -12.33
C TYR A 104 -12.99 2.63 -12.73
N GLN A 105 -14.09 3.40 -12.76
CA GLN A 105 -14.06 4.81 -13.18
C GLN A 105 -13.15 5.72 -12.37
N SER A 106 -12.93 5.41 -11.10
CA SER A 106 -12.08 6.21 -10.19
C SER A 106 -10.58 5.90 -10.34
N GLY A 107 -10.15 5.29 -11.44
CA GLY A 107 -8.78 4.82 -11.63
C GLY A 107 -8.42 3.59 -10.80
N THR A 108 -9.31 3.11 -9.97
CA THR A 108 -9.08 1.92 -9.16
C THR A 108 -9.00 0.67 -10.03
N CYS A 109 -8.07 -0.22 -9.73
CA CYS A 109 -7.90 -1.48 -10.42
C CYS A 109 -7.26 -2.52 -9.49
N HIS A 110 -7.75 -3.74 -9.54
CA HIS A 110 -7.19 -4.86 -8.80
C HIS A 110 -5.76 -5.21 -9.26
N TYR A 111 -4.99 -5.85 -8.41
CA TYR A 111 -3.62 -6.24 -8.74
C TYR A 111 -3.54 -7.14 -9.97
N PHE A 112 -4.44 -8.13 -10.12
CA PHE A 112 -4.48 -8.98 -11.32
C PHE A 112 -4.74 -8.18 -12.61
N TYR A 113 -5.59 -7.12 -12.53
CA TYR A 113 -5.84 -6.23 -13.65
C TYR A 113 -4.59 -5.42 -14.01
N ILE A 114 -3.86 -4.93 -13.00
CA ILE A 114 -2.60 -4.20 -13.19
C ILE A 114 -1.60 -5.07 -13.94
N LYS A 115 -1.39 -6.31 -13.53
CA LYS A 115 -0.47 -7.24 -14.19
C LYS A 115 -0.80 -7.48 -15.66
N SER A 116 -2.08 -7.53 -16.01
CA SER A 116 -2.53 -7.81 -17.38
C SER A 116 -2.57 -6.56 -18.28
N HIS A 117 -2.75 -5.36 -17.73
CA HIS A 117 -2.96 -4.13 -18.51
C HIS A 117 -1.83 -3.11 -18.41
N TYR A 118 -1.04 -3.12 -17.33
CA TYR A 118 -0.01 -2.11 -17.07
C TYR A 118 1.39 -2.75 -16.99
N ASN A 119 1.74 -3.53 -18.00
CA ASN A 119 2.97 -4.32 -18.07
C ASN A 119 3.84 -3.92 -19.28
N LYS A 120 5.03 -4.53 -19.38
CA LYS A 120 6.01 -4.25 -20.44
C LYS A 120 5.46 -4.45 -21.85
N GLU A 121 4.60 -5.45 -22.08
CA GLU A 121 3.99 -5.73 -23.38
C GLU A 121 3.06 -4.60 -23.84
N LYS A 122 2.48 -3.89 -22.87
CA LYS A 122 1.63 -2.70 -23.09
C LYS A 122 2.41 -1.39 -23.05
N GLY A 123 3.75 -1.45 -22.99
CA GLY A 123 4.63 -0.28 -23.02
C GLY A 123 4.85 0.37 -21.66
N PHE A 124 4.52 -0.29 -20.57
CA PHE A 124 4.79 0.19 -19.22
C PHE A 124 6.15 -0.30 -18.71
N GLU A 125 6.85 0.57 -18.02
CA GLU A 125 8.01 0.23 -17.20
C GLU A 125 7.60 0.25 -15.73
N VAL A 126 8.13 -0.72 -14.96
CA VAL A 126 7.83 -0.85 -13.53
C VAL A 126 9.02 -0.34 -12.73
N PHE A 127 8.74 0.49 -11.74
CA PHE A 127 9.73 1.14 -10.90
C PHE A 127 9.46 0.86 -9.43
N PHE A 128 10.52 0.69 -8.67
CA PHE A 128 10.47 0.61 -7.22
C PHE A 128 11.13 1.85 -6.60
N ASP A 129 10.33 2.66 -5.90
CA ASP A 129 10.85 3.77 -5.12
C ASP A 129 11.47 3.26 -3.81
N SER A 130 12.78 3.23 -3.76
CA SER A 130 13.53 2.71 -2.62
C SER A 130 13.39 3.55 -1.35
N LYS A 131 12.98 4.83 -1.45
CA LYS A 131 12.76 5.72 -0.30
C LYS A 131 11.44 5.40 0.38
N THR A 132 10.36 5.35 -0.38
CA THR A 132 9.00 5.09 0.13
C THR A 132 8.66 3.60 0.22
N LYS A 133 9.50 2.72 -0.37
CA LYS A 133 9.25 1.28 -0.53
C LYS A 133 7.94 0.99 -1.25
N SER A 134 7.68 1.74 -2.30
CA SER A 134 6.46 1.65 -3.10
C SER A 134 6.77 1.33 -4.55
N THR A 135 5.84 0.64 -5.22
CA THR A 135 5.94 0.31 -6.64
C THR A 135 4.98 1.16 -7.46
N TYR A 136 5.40 1.51 -8.66
CA TYR A 136 4.55 2.12 -9.68
C TYR A 136 4.94 1.66 -11.07
N ALA A 137 4.00 1.71 -12.00
CA ALA A 137 4.24 1.52 -13.43
C ALA A 137 4.00 2.85 -14.16
N TYR A 138 4.80 3.12 -15.19
CA TYR A 138 4.67 4.31 -16.00
C TYR A 138 4.84 3.98 -17.49
N ASN A 139 4.01 4.61 -18.34
CA ASN A 139 4.13 4.52 -19.79
C ASN A 139 4.49 5.90 -20.35
N TYR A 140 5.72 6.06 -20.82
CA TYR A 140 6.25 7.32 -21.35
C TYR A 140 5.49 7.85 -22.58
N LYS A 141 4.91 6.95 -23.39
CA LYS A 141 4.19 7.32 -24.59
C LYS A 141 2.79 7.84 -24.29
N THR A 142 2.08 7.20 -23.38
CA THR A 142 0.70 7.55 -23.02
C THR A 142 0.63 8.45 -21.81
N LYS A 143 1.74 8.65 -21.08
CA LYS A 143 1.84 9.38 -19.80
C LYS A 143 0.88 8.85 -18.73
N VAL A 144 0.58 7.55 -18.78
CA VAL A 144 -0.22 6.88 -17.76
C VAL A 144 0.69 6.39 -16.63
N PHE A 145 0.33 6.75 -15.41
CA PHE A 145 0.97 6.36 -14.16
C PHE A 145 0.05 5.48 -13.34
N VAL A 146 0.57 4.38 -12.78
CA VAL A 146 -0.21 3.46 -11.93
C VAL A 146 0.60 3.15 -10.67
N THR A 147 0.03 3.43 -9.50
CA THR A 147 0.63 3.12 -8.19
C THR A 147 -0.07 1.94 -7.54
N TYR A 148 0.69 1.00 -6.96
CA TYR A 148 0.17 -0.24 -6.41
C TYR A 148 1.19 -0.95 -5.52
N ASP A 149 0.77 -2.02 -4.83
CA ASP A 149 1.68 -2.96 -4.18
C ASP A 149 1.97 -4.14 -5.10
N ASP A 150 3.24 -4.50 -5.20
CA ASP A 150 3.77 -5.68 -5.87
C ASP A 150 4.52 -6.60 -4.88
N PRO A 151 5.04 -7.76 -5.30
CA PRO A 151 5.84 -8.63 -4.44
C PRO A 151 7.00 -7.94 -3.73
N ILE A 152 7.64 -6.93 -4.35
CA ILE A 152 8.81 -6.24 -3.79
C ILE A 152 8.38 -5.28 -2.67
N SER A 153 7.40 -4.42 -2.94
CA SER A 153 6.87 -3.49 -1.95
C SER A 153 6.18 -4.20 -0.79
N LEU A 154 5.45 -5.28 -1.08
CA LEU A 154 4.80 -6.11 -0.07
C LEU A 154 5.82 -6.79 0.86
N LYS A 155 6.91 -7.33 0.31
CA LYS A 155 7.98 -7.92 1.11
C LYS A 155 8.61 -6.89 2.05
N ALA A 156 8.88 -5.68 1.59
CA ALA A 156 9.39 -4.60 2.43
C ALA A 156 8.43 -4.27 3.61
N LYS A 157 7.12 -4.27 3.35
CA LYS A 157 6.10 -4.09 4.39
C LYS A 157 6.06 -5.24 5.38
N ILE A 158 6.17 -6.48 4.92
CA ILE A 158 6.23 -7.66 5.79
C ILE A 158 7.45 -7.60 6.70
N GLU A 159 8.62 -7.26 6.17
CA GLU A 159 9.84 -7.08 6.97
C GLU A 159 9.67 -6.00 8.05
N TYR A 160 9.07 -4.86 7.69
CA TYR A 160 8.76 -3.79 8.64
C TYR A 160 7.80 -4.27 9.74
N ILE A 161 6.70 -4.91 9.38
CA ILE A 161 5.68 -5.43 10.29
C ILE A 161 6.27 -6.45 11.27
N LYS A 162 7.12 -7.38 10.79
CA LYS A 162 7.84 -8.34 11.63
C LYS A 162 8.76 -7.65 12.63
N ASN A 163 9.52 -6.65 12.19
CA ASN A 163 10.40 -5.86 13.04
C ASN A 163 9.63 -5.09 14.13
N LYS A 164 8.45 -4.59 13.82
CA LYS A 164 7.56 -3.90 14.77
C LYS A 164 6.75 -4.87 15.63
N LYS A 165 6.72 -6.17 15.31
CA LYS A 165 5.92 -7.21 15.99
C LYS A 165 4.42 -6.87 16.01
N VAL A 166 3.89 -6.46 14.88
CA VAL A 166 2.46 -6.15 14.66
C VAL A 166 1.87 -7.08 13.61
N GLY A 167 0.54 -7.07 13.46
CA GLY A 167 -0.16 -7.87 12.45
C GLY A 167 -0.13 -7.25 11.06
N LEU A 168 -0.43 -8.08 10.05
CA LEU A 168 -0.66 -7.67 8.66
C LEU A 168 -2.10 -8.02 8.25
N MET A 169 -2.79 -7.05 7.64
CA MET A 169 -4.00 -7.29 6.85
C MET A 169 -3.82 -6.74 5.44
N PHE A 170 -4.64 -7.15 4.52
CA PHE A 170 -4.65 -6.61 3.15
C PHE A 170 -6.09 -6.42 2.64
N TRP A 171 -6.25 -5.48 1.73
CA TRP A 171 -7.50 -5.20 1.02
C TRP A 171 -7.23 -5.25 -0.49
N ASP A 172 -7.93 -6.12 -1.27
CA ASP A 172 -8.72 -7.25 -0.75
C ASP A 172 -8.29 -8.55 -1.44
N TYR A 173 -8.75 -9.67 -0.95
CA TYR A 173 -8.43 -11.01 -1.45
C TYR A 173 -8.77 -11.18 -2.93
N GLY A 174 -9.87 -10.58 -3.41
CA GLY A 174 -10.28 -10.63 -4.81
C GLY A 174 -9.31 -9.96 -5.78
N GLY A 175 -8.42 -9.10 -5.27
CA GLY A 175 -7.41 -8.41 -6.08
C GLY A 175 -6.24 -9.29 -6.55
N ASP A 176 -6.06 -10.50 -6.00
CA ASP A 176 -4.92 -11.40 -6.27
C ASP A 176 -5.42 -12.78 -6.74
N ASN A 177 -5.92 -12.85 -7.97
CA ASN A 177 -6.61 -14.04 -8.50
C ASN A 177 -5.70 -15.25 -8.77
N ASP A 178 -4.39 -15.05 -8.88
CA ASP A 178 -3.39 -16.13 -9.06
C ASP A 178 -2.53 -16.37 -7.80
N SER A 179 -2.88 -15.74 -6.69
CA SER A 179 -2.27 -15.93 -5.38
C SER A 179 -0.78 -15.54 -5.31
N GLU A 180 -0.31 -14.63 -6.16
CA GLU A 180 1.09 -14.17 -6.16
C GLU A 180 1.41 -13.38 -4.87
N LEU A 181 0.61 -12.37 -4.53
CA LEU A 181 0.80 -11.59 -3.31
C LEU A 181 0.53 -12.40 -2.04
N ILE A 182 -0.48 -13.27 -2.08
CA ILE A 182 -0.77 -14.21 -0.99
C ILE A 182 0.42 -15.13 -0.73
N SER A 183 1.04 -15.66 -1.79
CA SER A 183 2.23 -16.50 -1.66
C SER A 183 3.38 -15.76 -1.01
N VAL A 184 3.61 -14.48 -1.37
CA VAL A 184 4.61 -13.63 -0.70
C VAL A 184 4.34 -13.52 0.79
N ILE A 185 3.07 -13.29 1.20
CA ILE A 185 2.72 -13.25 2.62
C ILE A 185 3.02 -14.59 3.30
N ILE A 186 2.53 -15.69 2.75
CA ILE A 186 2.69 -17.02 3.30
C ILE A 186 4.19 -17.34 3.48
N ASP A 187 5.00 -17.14 2.44
CA ASP A 187 6.41 -17.53 2.44
C ASP A 187 7.27 -16.67 3.39
N ASN A 188 6.84 -15.44 3.67
CA ASN A 188 7.57 -14.55 4.56
C ASN A 188 6.99 -14.46 5.98
N THR A 189 5.84 -15.10 6.27
CA THR A 189 5.22 -15.11 7.61
C THR A 189 5.20 -16.48 8.27
N LYS A 190 5.51 -17.57 7.56
CA LYS A 190 5.67 -18.89 8.16
C LYS A 190 6.80 -18.85 9.19
N GLY A 191 6.44 -18.97 10.48
CA GLY A 191 7.39 -19.18 11.54
C GLY A 191 7.82 -20.64 11.64
N GLU A 192 9.00 -20.92 12.20
CA GLU A 192 9.50 -22.31 12.44
C GLU A 192 8.56 -23.14 13.34
N GLU A 193 7.67 -22.54 14.10
CA GLU A 193 6.66 -23.23 14.92
C GLU A 193 5.49 -23.79 14.12
N TYR A 194 5.12 -23.19 13.00
CA TYR A 194 3.98 -23.62 12.18
C TYR A 194 4.22 -24.96 11.49
N ASP A 195 5.48 -25.33 11.23
CA ASP A 195 5.84 -26.61 10.61
C ASP A 195 5.86 -27.79 11.60
N LYS A 196 5.88 -27.54 12.90
CA LYS A 196 5.89 -28.59 13.92
C LYS A 196 4.51 -29.20 14.20
N GLU A 197 3.44 -28.44 14.02
CA GLU A 197 2.06 -28.89 14.27
C GLU A 197 1.38 -29.59 13.09
N ARG A 198 1.93 -29.48 11.86
CA ARG A 198 1.38 -30.12 10.66
C ARG A 198 1.92 -31.51 10.35
N LYS A 199 2.73 -32.10 11.22
CA LYS A 199 3.18 -33.51 11.12
C LYS A 199 2.27 -34.41 11.96
N ILE A 200 0.99 -34.44 11.62
CA ILE A 200 0.09 -35.51 12.07
C ILE A 200 -0.51 -36.16 10.79
#